data_b5ea4b6492fb18646ec0c50748cf664f
#
_entry.id   b5ea4b6492fb18646ec0c50748cf664f
#
_cell.length_a   1.000
_cell.length_b   1.000
_cell.length_c   1.000
_cell.angle_alpha   90.00
_cell.angle_beta   90.00
_cell.angle_gamma   90.00
#
_symmetry.space_group_name_H-M   'P 1'
#
loop_
_entity.id
_entity.type
_entity.pdbx_description
1 polymer ?
#
loop_
_entity_poly.entity_id
_entity_poly.type
_entity_poly.pdbx_seq_one_letter_code
_entity_poly.pdbx_strand_id
1 'polypeptide(L)'
;MEPVTYEPIGVVESTFSKPEEVPRPSEEFVDASGTVHIEPQYEPGLKGLEEFSHVVLVSHLHRVEETRLRVTPIASRGEVGIFATSGPVRPNPIGTSIVELGGISGTELSVSNLDLVDGTPILDIKPYAPKMTDLDELEIGWMG
;
A
#
# COMPACT_ATOMS: atom_id res chain seq x y z
N MET A 1 -6.13 1.50 25.77
CA MET A 1 -4.93 2.06 25.12
C MET A 1 -5.24 3.43 24.54
N GLU A 2 -4.30 4.34 24.61
CA GLU A 2 -4.45 5.64 24.00
C GLU A 2 -4.20 5.58 22.50
N PRO A 3 -4.87 6.44 21.72
CA PRO A 3 -4.60 6.53 20.29
C PRO A 3 -3.14 6.91 20.02
N VAL A 4 -2.63 6.43 18.88
CA VAL A 4 -1.27 6.75 18.41
C VAL A 4 -1.43 7.66 17.20
N THR A 5 -0.66 8.74 17.17
CA THR A 5 -0.73 9.72 16.08
C THR A 5 0.54 9.65 15.23
N TYR A 6 0.36 9.62 13.91
CA TYR A 6 1.45 9.70 12.93
C TYR A 6 1.24 10.91 12.04
N GLU A 7 2.35 11.48 11.58
CA GLU A 7 2.32 12.53 10.58
C GLU A 7 2.71 11.92 9.21
N PRO A 8 1.94 12.20 8.15
CA PRO A 8 2.33 11.74 6.82
C PRO A 8 3.68 12.29 6.38
N ILE A 9 4.45 11.46 5.69
CA ILE A 9 5.74 11.88 5.14
C ILE A 9 5.64 12.35 3.70
N GLY A 10 4.51 12.11 3.06
CA GLY A 10 4.32 12.47 1.67
C GLY A 10 2.91 12.17 1.20
N VAL A 11 2.70 12.30 -0.10
CA VAL A 11 1.39 12.15 -0.73
C VAL A 11 1.54 11.50 -2.10
N VAL A 12 0.52 10.75 -2.49
CA VAL A 12 0.45 10.09 -3.80
C VAL A 12 -0.23 11.02 -4.82
N GLU A 13 0.36 11.10 -5.99
CA GLU A 13 -0.27 11.62 -7.18
C GLU A 13 -0.54 10.45 -8.12
N SER A 14 -1.80 10.17 -8.40
CA SER A 14 -2.21 9.09 -9.28
C SER A 14 -3.37 9.50 -10.18
N THR A 15 -3.71 8.63 -11.13
CA THR A 15 -4.84 8.85 -12.03
C THR A 15 -6.17 8.39 -11.45
N PHE A 16 -6.16 7.73 -10.29
CA PHE A 16 -7.38 7.26 -9.64
C PHE A 16 -7.93 8.36 -8.73
N SER A 17 -9.07 8.92 -9.09
CA SER A 17 -9.70 9.98 -8.28
C SER A 17 -10.70 9.44 -7.27
N LYS A 18 -11.11 8.17 -7.41
CA LYS A 18 -12.09 7.50 -6.54
C LYS A 18 -11.67 6.08 -6.23
N PRO A 19 -12.03 5.55 -5.04
CA PRO A 19 -11.71 4.17 -4.70
C PRO A 19 -12.22 3.13 -5.71
N GLU A 20 -13.35 3.39 -6.35
CA GLU A 20 -13.93 2.48 -7.33
C GLU A 20 -13.08 2.31 -8.59
N GLU A 21 -12.21 3.28 -8.89
CA GLU A 21 -11.32 3.24 -10.04
C GLU A 21 -10.07 2.41 -9.78
N VAL A 22 -9.75 2.13 -8.52
CA VAL A 22 -8.55 1.40 -8.14
C VAL A 22 -8.75 -0.09 -8.42
N PRO A 23 -7.81 -0.75 -9.12
CA PRO A 23 -7.90 -2.18 -9.39
C PRO A 23 -7.88 -3.00 -8.10
N ARG A 24 -8.59 -4.14 -8.12
CA ARG A 24 -8.63 -5.04 -6.98
C ARG A 24 -7.29 -5.78 -6.83
N PRO A 25 -6.86 -6.08 -5.59
CA PRO A 25 -5.58 -6.77 -5.35
C PRO A 25 -5.47 -8.16 -6.01
N SER A 26 -6.60 -8.80 -6.33
CA SER A 26 -6.63 -10.11 -6.98
C SER A 26 -6.42 -10.04 -8.48
N GLU A 27 -6.39 -8.86 -9.06
CA GLU A 27 -6.17 -8.70 -10.50
C GLU A 27 -4.67 -8.72 -10.80
N GLU A 28 -4.34 -9.06 -12.04
CA GLU A 28 -2.97 -9.07 -12.51
C GLU A 28 -2.31 -7.71 -12.36
N PHE A 29 -0.98 -7.70 -12.47
CA PHE A 29 -0.16 -6.49 -12.45
C PHE A 29 -0.86 -5.34 -13.21
N VAL A 30 -1.07 -4.24 -12.52
CA VAL A 30 -1.70 -3.07 -13.11
C VAL A 30 -0.61 -2.12 -13.58
N ASP A 31 -0.63 -1.80 -14.87
CA ASP A 31 0.28 -0.81 -15.44
C ASP A 31 -0.21 0.60 -15.10
N ALA A 32 -0.27 0.88 -13.80
CA ALA A 32 -0.66 2.19 -13.29
C ALA A 32 0.55 2.88 -12.70
N SER A 33 0.94 3.99 -13.31
CA SER A 33 2.07 4.79 -12.87
C SER A 33 1.59 6.00 -12.09
N GLY A 34 2.43 6.47 -11.20
CA GLY A 34 2.17 7.67 -10.42
C GLY A 34 3.44 8.19 -9.80
N THR A 35 3.29 9.20 -8.97
CA THR A 35 4.39 9.85 -8.28
C THR A 35 4.10 9.91 -6.79
N VAL A 36 5.11 9.60 -5.99
CA VAL A 36 5.06 9.82 -4.54
C VAL A 36 5.87 11.07 -4.26
N HIS A 37 5.23 12.08 -3.72
CA HIS A 37 5.88 13.33 -3.34
C HIS A 37 6.20 13.28 -1.85
N ILE A 38 7.48 13.36 -1.51
CA ILE A 38 7.95 13.31 -0.12
C ILE A 38 8.15 14.74 0.39
N GLU A 39 7.77 14.99 1.63
CA GLU A 39 8.01 16.27 2.28
C GLU A 39 9.52 16.56 2.34
N PRO A 40 9.95 17.80 2.03
CA PRO A 40 11.38 18.11 1.90
C PRO A 40 12.24 17.75 3.09
N GLN A 41 11.73 17.86 4.32
CA GLN A 41 12.49 17.54 5.53
C GLN A 41 12.87 16.07 5.62
N TYR A 42 12.20 15.18 4.87
CA TYR A 42 12.47 13.74 4.89
C TYR A 42 13.34 13.27 3.73
N GLU A 43 13.79 14.18 2.86
CA GLU A 43 14.62 13.82 1.71
C GLU A 43 15.86 12.99 2.09
N PRO A 44 16.60 13.31 3.18
CA PRO A 44 17.75 12.50 3.57
C PRO A 44 17.43 11.02 3.79
N GLY A 45 16.20 10.70 4.15
CA GLY A 45 15.75 9.33 4.36
C GLY A 45 15.66 8.49 3.09
N LEU A 46 15.73 9.12 1.92
CA LEU A 46 15.64 8.42 0.63
C LEU A 46 16.97 7.84 0.17
N LYS A 47 18.08 8.20 0.82
CA LYS A 47 19.42 7.76 0.40
C LYS A 47 19.51 6.22 0.40
N GLY A 48 19.89 5.67 -0.73
CA GLY A 48 20.05 4.22 -0.90
C GLY A 48 18.79 3.52 -1.38
N LEU A 49 17.64 4.18 -1.35
CA LEU A 49 16.38 3.58 -1.78
C LEU A 49 16.40 3.26 -3.29
N GLU A 50 17.13 4.04 -4.06
CA GLU A 50 17.26 3.85 -5.51
C GLU A 50 17.92 2.53 -5.91
N GLU A 51 18.55 1.84 -4.97
CA GLU A 51 19.15 0.54 -5.23
C GLU A 51 18.12 -0.61 -5.23
N PHE A 52 16.88 -0.32 -4.86
CA PHE A 52 15.80 -1.30 -4.80
C PHE A 52 14.87 -1.16 -5.99
N SER A 53 14.52 -2.28 -6.60
CA SER A 53 13.56 -2.29 -7.72
C SER A 53 12.14 -2.05 -7.25
N HIS A 54 11.81 -2.46 -6.05
CA HIS A 54 10.47 -2.37 -5.48
C HIS A 54 10.53 -1.82 -4.06
N VAL A 55 9.48 -1.10 -3.69
CA VAL A 55 9.32 -0.56 -2.35
C VAL A 55 7.92 -0.84 -1.84
N VAL A 56 7.78 -0.84 -0.52
CA VAL A 56 6.49 -0.95 0.16
C VAL A 56 6.07 0.43 0.59
N LEU A 57 4.92 0.87 0.12
CA LEU A 57 4.28 2.10 0.58
C LEU A 57 3.30 1.76 1.69
N VAL A 58 3.44 2.42 2.82
CA VAL A 58 2.47 2.33 3.92
C VAL A 58 1.64 3.61 3.90
N SER A 59 0.35 3.48 3.71
CA SER A 59 -0.53 4.60 3.44
C SER A 59 -1.70 4.69 4.41
N HIS A 60 -2.24 5.90 4.55
CA HIS A 60 -3.52 6.13 5.21
C HIS A 60 -4.60 6.18 4.13
N LEU A 61 -5.51 5.22 4.16
CA LEU A 61 -6.59 5.12 3.18
C LEU A 61 -7.69 6.13 3.51
N HIS A 62 -7.46 7.39 3.15
CA HIS A 62 -8.24 8.55 3.60
C HIS A 62 -9.66 8.62 3.06
N ARG A 63 -9.99 7.81 2.05
CA ARG A 63 -11.33 7.80 1.45
C ARG A 63 -12.20 6.67 1.99
N VAL A 64 -11.74 5.91 2.97
CA VAL A 64 -12.51 4.83 3.61
C VAL A 64 -13.34 5.43 4.72
N GLU A 65 -14.67 5.27 4.63
CA GLU A 65 -15.61 5.90 5.55
C GLU A 65 -16.30 4.90 6.51
N GLU A 66 -16.11 3.60 6.30
CA GLU A 66 -16.76 2.58 7.12
C GLU A 66 -15.75 1.55 7.63
N THR A 67 -16.12 0.90 8.73
CA THR A 67 -15.36 -0.21 9.29
C THR A 67 -16.26 -1.43 9.39
N ARG A 68 -15.75 -2.57 8.93
CA ARG A 68 -16.45 -3.86 9.08
C ARG A 68 -15.49 -4.86 9.70
N LEU A 69 -15.94 -5.57 10.70
CA LEU A 69 -15.11 -6.60 11.33
C LEU A 69 -15.19 -7.94 10.59
N ARG A 70 -16.23 -8.12 9.80
CA ARG A 70 -16.45 -9.33 8.98
C ARG A 70 -16.72 -8.94 7.55
N VAL A 71 -16.12 -9.67 6.62
CA VAL A 71 -16.29 -9.45 5.17
C VAL A 71 -16.31 -10.79 4.46
N THR A 72 -16.83 -10.80 3.23
CA THR A 72 -16.84 -11.97 2.38
C THR A 72 -16.02 -11.67 1.13
N PRO A 73 -14.73 -12.02 1.10
CA PRO A 73 -13.90 -11.83 -0.09
C PRO A 73 -14.43 -12.69 -1.24
N ILE A 74 -14.26 -12.21 -2.48
CA ILE A 74 -14.80 -12.87 -3.67
C ILE A 74 -14.32 -14.32 -3.79
N ALA A 75 -13.04 -14.57 -3.50
CA ALA A 75 -12.46 -15.91 -3.64
C ALA A 75 -12.62 -16.77 -2.39
N SER A 76 -13.23 -16.26 -1.31
CA SER A 76 -13.41 -17.03 -0.08
C SER A 76 -14.65 -17.90 -0.18
N ARG A 77 -14.70 -18.94 0.67
CA ARG A 77 -15.84 -19.84 0.79
C ARG A 77 -16.85 -19.37 1.82
N GLY A 78 -16.76 -18.14 2.27
CA GLY A 78 -17.66 -17.61 3.27
C GLY A 78 -17.09 -16.35 3.92
N GLU A 79 -17.72 -15.98 5.01
CA GLU A 79 -17.34 -14.79 5.77
C GLU A 79 -16.04 -15.04 6.55
N VAL A 80 -15.17 -14.06 6.53
CA VAL A 80 -13.93 -14.06 7.32
C VAL A 80 -13.80 -12.75 8.08
N GLY A 81 -12.93 -12.74 9.10
CA GLY A 81 -12.60 -11.50 9.80
C GLY A 81 -11.76 -10.58 8.92
N ILE A 82 -11.91 -9.29 9.13
CA ILE A 82 -11.18 -8.28 8.33
C ILE A 82 -9.66 -8.44 8.43
N PHE A 83 -9.15 -8.92 9.59
CA PHE A 83 -7.72 -9.12 9.77
C PHE A 83 -7.16 -10.30 8.98
N ALA A 84 -8.03 -11.16 8.46
CA ALA A 84 -7.64 -12.24 7.53
C ALA A 84 -7.62 -11.75 6.08
N THR A 85 -7.72 -10.46 5.85
CA THR A 85 -7.72 -9.82 4.53
C THR A 85 -6.84 -8.57 4.55
N SER A 86 -6.53 -8.06 3.37
CA SER A 86 -5.89 -6.76 3.21
C SER A 86 -6.88 -5.68 2.79
N GLY A 87 -8.19 -5.93 2.92
CA GLY A 87 -9.22 -4.98 2.53
C GLY A 87 -9.18 -3.68 3.35
N PRO A 88 -9.75 -2.61 2.79
CA PRO A 88 -9.60 -1.27 3.37
C PRO A 88 -10.55 -0.96 4.54
N VAL A 89 -11.65 -1.68 4.68
CA VAL A 89 -12.72 -1.37 5.66
C VAL A 89 -12.37 -1.85 7.08
N ARG A 90 -11.18 -1.53 7.52
CA ARG A 90 -10.59 -2.03 8.77
C ARG A 90 -10.53 -0.94 9.85
N PRO A 91 -10.40 -1.31 11.13
CA PRO A 91 -10.37 -0.32 12.22
C PRO A 91 -9.37 0.81 12.03
N ASN A 92 -8.17 0.47 11.57
CA ASN A 92 -7.18 1.44 11.15
C ASN A 92 -6.98 1.26 9.65
N PRO A 93 -7.48 2.19 8.81
CA PRO A 93 -7.44 2.02 7.36
C PRO A 93 -6.03 2.28 6.81
N ILE A 94 -5.11 1.40 7.16
CA ILE A 94 -3.71 1.45 6.71
C ILE A 94 -3.55 0.48 5.56
N GLY A 95 -3.03 0.97 4.45
CA GLY A 95 -2.73 0.17 3.27
C GLY A 95 -1.25 -0.10 3.15
N THR A 96 -0.91 -1.25 2.59
CA THR A 96 0.47 -1.57 2.20
C THR A 96 0.44 -1.93 0.73
N SER A 97 1.26 -1.24 -0.07
CA SER A 97 1.32 -1.43 -1.51
C SER A 97 2.74 -1.70 -1.92
N ILE A 98 2.96 -2.78 -2.66
CA ILE A 98 4.26 -3.08 -3.25
C ILE A 98 4.26 -2.48 -4.64
N VAL A 99 5.11 -1.49 -4.86
CA VAL A 99 5.20 -0.79 -6.14
C VAL A 99 6.60 -0.93 -6.73
N GLU A 100 6.68 -0.87 -8.05
CA GLU A 100 7.96 -0.82 -8.74
C GLU A 100 8.48 0.61 -8.70
N LEU A 101 9.75 0.77 -8.32
CA LEU A 101 10.40 2.07 -8.26
C LEU A 101 11.07 2.35 -9.59
N GLY A 102 10.61 3.37 -10.29
CA GLY A 102 11.15 3.77 -11.59
C GLY A 102 12.31 4.74 -11.49
N GLY A 103 12.41 5.48 -10.40
CA GLY A 103 13.48 6.43 -10.18
C GLY A 103 13.11 7.45 -9.12
N ILE A 104 14.11 8.14 -8.62
CA ILE A 104 13.96 9.19 -7.61
C ILE A 104 14.62 10.45 -8.15
N SER A 105 13.87 11.56 -8.14
CA SER A 105 14.38 12.88 -8.51
C SER A 105 14.05 13.85 -7.37
N GLY A 106 15.06 14.19 -6.56
CA GLY A 106 14.84 15.02 -5.38
C GLY A 106 13.93 14.31 -4.38
N THR A 107 12.74 14.83 -4.17
CA THR A 107 11.73 14.26 -3.26
C THR A 107 10.60 13.55 -4.02
N GLU A 108 10.74 13.35 -5.31
CA GLU A 108 9.73 12.68 -6.14
C GLU A 108 10.16 11.28 -6.50
N LEU A 109 9.32 10.30 -6.20
CA LEU A 109 9.51 8.91 -6.56
C LEU A 109 8.54 8.56 -7.69
N SER A 110 9.09 8.11 -8.82
CA SER A 110 8.26 7.58 -9.92
C SER A 110 8.00 6.11 -9.63
N VAL A 111 6.74 5.72 -9.58
CA VAL A 111 6.34 4.36 -9.23
C VAL A 111 5.36 3.81 -10.25
N SER A 112 5.31 2.49 -10.37
CA SER A 112 4.32 1.77 -11.17
C SER A 112 3.72 0.63 -10.35
N ASN A 113 2.66 0.03 -10.85
CA ASN A 113 1.82 -0.92 -10.10
C ASN A 113 1.17 -0.25 -8.88
N LEU A 114 0.76 1.00 -9.07
CA LEU A 114 0.20 1.81 -8.00
C LEU A 114 -1.31 1.56 -7.89
N ASP A 115 -1.77 1.26 -6.67
CA ASP A 115 -3.16 0.93 -6.38
C ASP A 115 -3.79 1.91 -5.37
N LEU A 116 -3.36 3.16 -5.39
CA LEU A 116 -3.80 4.18 -4.44
C LEU A 116 -4.50 5.35 -5.14
N VAL A 117 -5.53 5.86 -4.49
CA VAL A 117 -6.25 7.05 -4.93
C VAL A 117 -5.34 8.27 -4.85
N ASP A 118 -5.51 9.20 -5.78
CA ASP A 118 -4.81 10.48 -5.75
C ASP A 118 -5.02 11.19 -4.41
N GLY A 119 -3.97 11.77 -3.88
CA GLY A 119 -4.01 12.47 -2.59
C GLY A 119 -3.86 11.55 -1.37
N THR A 120 -3.64 10.26 -1.57
CA THR A 120 -3.46 9.33 -0.43
C THR A 120 -2.20 9.69 0.35
N PRO A 121 -2.33 9.95 1.67
CA PRO A 121 -1.17 10.24 2.51
C PRO A 121 -0.28 9.01 2.68
N ILE A 122 1.03 9.20 2.57
CA ILE A 122 2.02 8.15 2.81
C ILE A 122 2.58 8.32 4.21
N LEU A 123 2.52 7.24 4.99
CA LEU A 123 3.00 7.22 6.37
C LEU A 123 4.43 6.73 6.48
N ASP A 124 4.84 5.83 5.59
CA ASP A 124 6.18 5.23 5.63
C ASP A 124 6.51 4.61 4.27
N ILE A 125 7.79 4.44 4.03
CA ILE A 125 8.31 3.71 2.87
C ILE A 125 9.36 2.74 3.38
N LYS A 126 9.29 1.50 2.89
CA LYS A 126 10.29 0.48 3.22
C LYS A 126 10.78 -0.18 1.94
N PRO A 127 12.03 -0.62 1.88
CA PRO A 127 12.47 -1.40 0.74
C PRO A 127 11.75 -2.75 0.71
N TYR A 128 11.42 -3.23 -0.47
CA TYR A 128 10.88 -4.58 -0.60
C TYR A 128 12.04 -5.55 -0.70
N ALA A 129 12.28 -6.27 0.38
CA ALA A 129 13.36 -7.25 0.50
C ALA A 129 12.81 -8.47 1.23
N PRO A 130 12.10 -9.36 0.51
CA PRO A 130 11.51 -10.54 1.14
C PRO A 130 12.60 -11.45 1.70
N LYS A 131 12.43 -11.87 2.94
CA LYS A 131 13.33 -12.83 3.53
C LYS A 131 13.15 -14.19 2.86
N MET A 132 14.24 -14.92 2.71
CA MET A 132 14.21 -16.32 2.29
C MET A 132 13.47 -17.11 3.35
N THR A 133 12.20 -17.39 3.09
CA THR A 133 11.37 -18.25 3.92
C THR A 133 11.19 -19.56 3.16
N ASP A 134 11.09 -20.67 3.87
CA ASP A 134 10.73 -21.93 3.23
C ASP A 134 9.27 -21.81 2.77
N LEU A 135 9.09 -21.51 1.48
CA LEU A 135 7.78 -21.27 0.89
C LEU A 135 6.90 -22.53 0.90
N ASP A 136 7.49 -23.72 1.02
CA ASP A 136 6.74 -24.97 1.10
C ASP A 136 5.97 -25.10 2.42
N GLU A 137 6.38 -24.37 3.44
CA GLU A 137 5.71 -24.34 4.74
C GLU A 137 4.71 -23.19 4.86
N LEU A 138 4.62 -22.33 3.85
CA LEU A 138 3.73 -21.18 3.88
C LEU A 138 2.29 -21.62 3.63
N GLU A 139 1.41 -21.25 4.55
CA GLU A 139 -0.03 -21.44 4.41
C GLU A 139 -0.70 -20.09 4.30
N ILE A 140 -1.53 -19.89 3.27
CA ILE A 140 -2.15 -18.61 2.98
C ILE A 140 -3.67 -18.60 3.14
N GLY A 141 -4.18 -19.55 3.89
CA GLY A 141 -5.59 -19.60 4.28
C GLY A 141 -6.54 -19.64 3.08
N TRP A 142 -7.56 -18.79 3.12
CA TRP A 142 -8.58 -18.74 2.05
C TRP A 142 -8.03 -18.29 0.70
N MET A 143 -6.83 -17.73 0.65
CA MET A 143 -6.18 -17.31 -0.60
C MET A 143 -5.51 -18.47 -1.34
N GLY A 144 -5.34 -19.60 -0.69
CA GLY A 144 -4.70 -20.79 -1.26
C GLY A 144 -5.57 -21.67 -2.09
#